data_0e1825d6f1cfc2cb7ea60a51f4256a21
#
_entry.id   0e1825d6f1cfc2cb7ea60a51f4256a21
#
_cell.length_a   1.000
_cell.length_b   1.000
_cell.length_c   1.000
_cell.angle_alpha   90.00
_cell.angle_beta   90.00
_cell.angle_gamma   90.00
#
_symmetry.space_group_name_H-M   'P 1'
#
loop_
_entity.id
_entity.type
_entity.pdbx_description
1 polymer ?
#
loop_
_entity_poly.entity_id
_entity_poly.type
_entity_poly.pdbx_seq_one_letter_code
_entity_poly.pdbx_strand_id
1 'polypeptide(L)'
;MPQWSRSDCSTDAMPGKSSGSGPVAQNRRARFDYFIDEQIEAGIILQGTEVKSLRQGQASLSECWAGPSEGELWLNNCFIPEYNNSARFSNHEARRPRKLLLHKREMHRLIGAANRQGVTIVPMSIYFNERGIAKVMLGLARGKRQVDKRQTTKDRDWQRQKARVMRERG
;
A
#
# COMPACT_ATOMS: atom_id res chain seq x y z
N MET A 1 52.98 3.58 9.74
CA MET A 1 52.04 3.68 8.64
C MET A 1 50.86 2.76 8.88
N PRO A 2 49.67 3.23 9.32
CA PRO A 2 48.53 2.36 9.46
C PRO A 2 47.76 2.33 8.16
N GLN A 3 47.51 1.11 7.68
CA GLN A 3 46.66 0.85 6.51
C GLN A 3 45.20 1.06 6.87
N TRP A 4 44.53 1.96 6.15
CA TRP A 4 43.11 2.13 6.20
C TRP A 4 42.45 1.05 5.33
N SER A 5 41.85 0.06 5.94
CA SER A 5 40.96 -0.89 5.29
C SER A 5 39.63 -0.19 4.97
N ARG A 6 39.26 -0.24 3.71
CA ARG A 6 37.93 0.22 3.21
C ARG A 6 36.90 -0.78 3.74
N SER A 7 36.16 -0.39 4.75
CA SER A 7 34.97 -1.11 5.20
C SER A 7 33.78 -0.69 4.37
N ASP A 8 33.32 -1.63 3.59
CA ASP A 8 31.97 -2.05 3.28
C ASP A 8 30.87 -0.99 3.23
N CYS A 9 30.57 -0.65 2.00
CA CYS A 9 29.28 -0.11 1.61
C CYS A 9 28.20 -1.14 1.97
N SER A 10 27.45 -0.88 3.03
CA SER A 10 26.25 -1.64 3.40
C SER A 10 25.26 -1.57 2.26
N THR A 11 25.14 -2.67 1.57
CA THR A 11 24.09 -2.95 0.61
C THR A 11 22.75 -2.87 1.35
N ASP A 12 22.01 -1.83 1.08
CA ASP A 12 20.62 -1.67 1.49
C ASP A 12 19.83 -2.86 0.94
N ALA A 13 19.60 -3.85 1.79
CA ALA A 13 18.86 -5.05 1.45
C ALA A 13 17.42 -4.64 1.19
N MET A 14 17.05 -4.53 -0.06
CA MET A 14 15.66 -4.47 -0.45
C MET A 14 14.91 -5.65 0.18
N PRO A 15 13.79 -5.43 0.88
CA PRO A 15 13.00 -6.52 1.44
C PRO A 15 12.60 -7.47 0.31
N GLY A 16 12.96 -8.75 0.50
CA GLY A 16 12.88 -9.80 -0.50
C GLY A 16 11.53 -9.85 -1.20
N LYS A 17 11.57 -10.04 -2.51
CA LYS A 17 10.42 -10.44 -3.32
C LYS A 17 9.85 -11.72 -2.73
N SER A 18 8.74 -11.62 -2.01
CA SER A 18 7.94 -12.79 -1.65
C SER A 18 7.46 -13.43 -2.96
N SER A 19 7.85 -14.66 -3.19
CA SER A 19 7.40 -15.53 -4.28
C SER A 19 5.97 -15.99 -4.03
N GLY A 20 5.05 -15.08 -3.99
CA GLY A 20 3.61 -15.29 -3.97
C GLY A 20 3.00 -14.43 -5.06
N SER A 21 1.92 -14.88 -5.67
CA SER A 21 1.18 -14.17 -6.72
C SER A 21 1.16 -12.66 -6.44
N GLY A 22 1.38 -11.84 -7.51
CA GLY A 22 1.51 -10.39 -7.40
C GLY A 22 0.36 -9.73 -6.62
N PRO A 23 0.43 -8.42 -6.33
CA PRO A 23 -0.59 -7.74 -5.55
C PRO A 23 -1.96 -7.88 -6.22
N VAL A 24 -2.94 -8.31 -5.45
CA VAL A 24 -4.35 -8.43 -5.88
C VAL A 24 -4.93 -7.07 -6.25
N ALA A 25 -4.60 -6.06 -5.45
CA ALA A 25 -4.98 -4.68 -5.70
C ALA A 25 -3.82 -3.74 -5.35
N GLN A 26 -3.62 -2.70 -6.17
CA GLN A 26 -2.55 -1.72 -5.97
C GLN A 26 -3.07 -0.30 -6.14
N ASN A 27 -2.73 0.57 -5.19
CA ASN A 27 -3.00 1.99 -5.27
C ASN A 27 -1.89 2.71 -6.05
N ARG A 28 -2.05 2.80 -7.37
CA ARG A 28 -1.07 3.46 -8.25
C ARG A 28 -0.99 4.98 -8.04
N ARG A 29 -2.07 5.59 -7.53
CA ARG A 29 -2.14 7.05 -7.30
C ARG A 29 -1.47 7.46 -6.00
N ALA A 30 -1.34 6.57 -5.02
CA ALA A 30 -0.77 6.90 -3.72
C ALA A 30 0.61 7.56 -3.83
N ARG A 31 1.50 7.01 -4.64
CA ARG A 31 2.85 7.57 -4.86
C ARG A 31 2.84 8.89 -5.66
N PHE A 32 1.79 9.14 -6.43
CA PHE A 32 1.64 10.39 -7.14
C PHE A 32 1.14 11.51 -6.23
N ASP A 33 0.16 11.21 -5.39
CA ASP A 33 -0.51 12.19 -4.54
C ASP A 33 0.24 12.46 -3.23
N TYR A 34 1.02 11.49 -2.75
CA TYR A 34 1.68 11.53 -1.44
C TYR A 34 3.18 11.24 -1.52
N PHE A 35 3.93 11.83 -0.60
CA PHE A 35 5.25 11.34 -0.21
C PHE A 35 5.06 10.21 0.80
N ILE A 36 5.62 9.05 0.50
CA ILE A 36 5.55 7.89 1.39
C ILE A 36 6.84 7.84 2.20
N ASP A 37 6.73 8.12 3.49
CA ASP A 37 7.88 8.14 4.40
C ASP A 37 8.26 6.73 4.85
N GLU A 38 7.26 5.88 5.12
CA GLU A 38 7.46 4.54 5.65
C GLU A 38 6.39 3.59 5.11
N GLN A 39 6.74 2.30 4.99
CA GLN A 39 5.81 1.24 4.61
C GLN A 39 5.82 0.15 5.68
N ILE A 40 4.62 -0.28 6.10
CA ILE A 40 4.41 -1.28 7.14
C ILE A 40 3.41 -2.31 6.62
N GLU A 41 3.70 -3.59 6.83
CA GLU A 41 2.77 -4.68 6.53
C GLU A 41 1.78 -4.86 7.67
N ALA A 42 0.49 -4.96 7.34
CA ALA A 42 -0.58 -5.24 8.28
C ALA A 42 -1.39 -6.46 7.85
N GLY A 43 -1.90 -7.22 8.78
CA GLY A 43 -2.98 -8.17 8.54
C GLY A 43 -4.30 -7.44 8.37
N ILE A 44 -5.29 -8.07 7.72
CA ILE A 44 -6.64 -7.54 7.58
C ILE A 44 -7.67 -8.61 7.91
N ILE A 45 -8.70 -8.24 8.69
CA ILE A 45 -9.82 -9.12 9.00
C ILE A 45 -10.86 -9.02 7.88
N LEU A 46 -11.09 -10.13 7.20
CA LEU A 46 -12.00 -10.26 6.07
C LEU A 46 -13.08 -11.32 6.34
N GLN A 47 -14.21 -11.14 5.70
CA GLN A 47 -15.26 -12.17 5.61
C GLN A 47 -14.93 -13.16 4.47
N GLY A 48 -15.50 -14.35 4.51
CA GLY A 48 -15.24 -15.37 3.49
C GLY A 48 -15.59 -14.96 2.06
N THR A 49 -16.66 -14.18 1.89
CA THR A 49 -17.09 -13.62 0.59
C THR A 49 -16.10 -12.57 0.08
N GLU A 50 -15.52 -11.74 0.96
CA GLU A 50 -14.48 -10.77 0.60
C GLU A 50 -13.19 -11.45 0.13
N VAL A 51 -12.77 -12.52 0.81
CA VAL A 51 -11.60 -13.29 0.42
C VAL A 51 -11.78 -13.89 -0.97
N LYS A 52 -13.00 -14.39 -1.29
CA LYS A 52 -13.32 -14.92 -2.62
C LYS A 52 -13.24 -13.84 -3.70
N SER A 53 -13.85 -12.66 -3.46
CA SER A 53 -13.76 -11.51 -4.38
C SER A 53 -12.33 -11.02 -4.57
N LEU A 54 -11.52 -10.96 -3.51
CA LEU A 54 -10.11 -10.59 -3.59
C LEU A 54 -9.29 -11.60 -4.40
N ARG A 55 -9.55 -12.89 -4.28
CA ARG A 55 -8.88 -13.93 -5.09
C ARG A 55 -9.19 -13.80 -6.59
N GLN A 56 -10.33 -13.21 -6.93
CA GLN A 56 -10.67 -12.85 -8.31
C GLN A 56 -10.01 -11.53 -8.78
N GLY A 57 -9.19 -10.90 -7.95
CA GLY A 57 -8.54 -9.63 -8.26
C GLY A 57 -9.48 -8.42 -8.21
N GLN A 58 -10.65 -8.56 -7.63
CA GLN A 58 -11.66 -7.52 -7.59
C GLN A 58 -11.53 -6.71 -6.30
N ALA A 59 -10.76 -5.63 -6.35
CA ALA A 59 -10.71 -4.63 -5.28
C ALA A 59 -10.20 -3.28 -5.79
N SER A 60 -10.66 -2.19 -5.19
CA SER A 60 -10.15 -0.84 -5.45
C SER A 60 -9.67 -0.18 -4.17
N LEU A 61 -8.42 0.32 -4.22
CA LEU A 61 -7.78 1.04 -3.13
C LEU A 61 -7.71 2.55 -3.35
N SER A 62 -8.31 3.07 -4.42
CA SER A 62 -8.11 4.47 -4.85
C SER A 62 -8.57 5.49 -3.81
N GLU A 63 -9.64 5.20 -3.08
CA GLU A 63 -10.27 6.08 -2.10
C GLU A 63 -10.11 5.57 -0.65
N CYS A 64 -9.29 4.54 -0.48
CA CYS A 64 -9.06 3.94 0.83
C CYS A 64 -8.10 4.78 1.67
N TRP A 65 -8.37 4.80 2.95
CA TRP A 65 -7.47 5.34 3.96
C TRP A 65 -7.54 4.50 5.23
N ALA A 66 -6.47 4.49 6.01
CA ALA A 66 -6.45 3.84 7.30
C ALA A 66 -6.45 4.90 8.41
N GLY A 67 -7.28 4.71 9.40
CA GLY A 67 -7.39 5.63 10.53
C GLY A 67 -7.64 4.93 11.85
N PRO A 68 -7.29 5.61 12.96
CA PRO A 68 -7.56 5.09 14.29
C PRO A 68 -9.06 5.20 14.62
N SER A 69 -9.60 4.14 15.18
CA SER A 69 -10.92 4.09 15.80
C SER A 69 -10.84 3.18 17.01
N GLU A 70 -11.32 3.66 18.16
CA GLU A 70 -11.34 2.90 19.44
C GLU A 70 -9.97 2.32 19.86
N GLY A 71 -8.87 3.05 19.56
CA GLY A 71 -7.51 2.60 19.88
C GLY A 71 -6.94 1.53 18.93
N GLU A 72 -7.66 1.21 17.87
CA GLU A 72 -7.27 0.26 16.83
C GLU A 72 -7.17 0.94 15.46
N LEU A 73 -6.58 0.27 14.49
CA LEU A 73 -6.46 0.78 13.12
C LEU A 73 -7.49 0.10 12.22
N TRP A 74 -8.21 0.92 11.47
CA TRP A 74 -9.26 0.47 10.56
C TRP A 74 -8.98 0.95 9.15
N LEU A 75 -9.22 0.07 8.19
CA LEU A 75 -9.20 0.40 6.76
C LEU A 75 -10.61 0.82 6.34
N ASN A 76 -10.76 2.10 5.98
CA ASN A 76 -12.03 2.71 5.60
C ASN A 76 -12.13 2.88 4.08
N ASN A 77 -13.37 2.82 3.59
CA ASN A 77 -13.71 3.06 2.19
C ASN A 77 -12.96 2.19 1.16
N CYS A 78 -12.49 1.01 1.57
CA CYS A 78 -11.89 0.04 0.67
C CYS A 78 -13.01 -0.72 -0.07
N PHE A 79 -13.09 -0.55 -1.38
CA PHE A 79 -14.11 -1.19 -2.20
C PHE A 79 -13.69 -2.63 -2.54
N ILE A 80 -14.46 -3.59 -2.06
CA ILE A 80 -14.40 -5.01 -2.44
C ILE A 80 -15.82 -5.39 -2.88
N PRO A 81 -16.05 -5.70 -4.16
CA PRO A 81 -17.39 -6.00 -4.66
C PRO A 81 -17.95 -7.26 -4.03
N GLU A 82 -19.25 -7.36 -3.99
CA GLU A 82 -19.98 -8.53 -3.55
C GLU A 82 -19.59 -9.76 -4.39
N TYR A 83 -19.55 -10.92 -3.76
CA TYR A 83 -19.25 -12.17 -4.45
C TYR A 83 -20.49 -12.69 -5.18
N ASN A 84 -20.45 -12.72 -6.51
CA ASN A 84 -21.60 -13.00 -7.37
C ASN A 84 -22.26 -14.37 -7.13
N ASN A 85 -21.48 -15.37 -6.67
CA ASN A 85 -21.97 -16.74 -6.42
C ASN A 85 -22.44 -16.94 -4.97
N SER A 86 -22.62 -15.87 -4.19
CA SER A 86 -23.16 -15.92 -2.84
C SER A 86 -24.64 -15.52 -2.82
N ALA A 87 -25.44 -16.16 -1.96
CA ALA A 87 -26.80 -15.72 -1.74
C ALA A 87 -26.82 -14.25 -1.27
N ARG A 88 -27.78 -13.47 -1.77
CA ARG A 88 -27.87 -12.01 -1.54
C ARG A 88 -27.85 -11.64 -0.06
N PHE A 89 -28.43 -12.47 0.81
CA PHE A 89 -28.45 -12.26 2.26
C PHE A 89 -27.17 -12.68 3.01
N SER A 90 -26.25 -13.37 2.33
CA SER A 90 -24.98 -13.86 2.91
C SER A 90 -23.77 -13.12 2.40
N ASN A 91 -23.98 -12.01 1.68
CA ASN A 91 -22.89 -11.23 1.12
C ASN A 91 -22.45 -10.11 2.06
N HIS A 92 -21.24 -9.57 1.81
CA HIS A 92 -20.68 -8.47 2.59
C HIS A 92 -21.04 -7.12 1.98
N GLU A 93 -21.04 -6.09 2.79
CA GLU A 93 -21.13 -4.71 2.30
C GLU A 93 -19.79 -4.31 1.64
N ALA A 94 -19.85 -3.80 0.41
CA ALA A 94 -18.67 -3.54 -0.42
C ALA A 94 -17.66 -2.54 0.20
N ARG A 95 -18.14 -1.53 0.94
CA ARG A 95 -17.30 -0.45 1.51
C ARG A 95 -17.23 -0.46 3.04
N ARG A 96 -17.57 -1.54 3.70
CA ARG A 96 -17.53 -1.63 5.15
C ARG A 96 -16.11 -1.33 5.70
N PRO A 97 -15.98 -0.80 6.91
CA PRO A 97 -14.70 -0.68 7.58
C PRO A 97 -14.15 -2.06 7.93
N ARG A 98 -12.82 -2.24 7.79
CA ARG A 98 -12.13 -3.50 8.04
C ARG A 98 -11.01 -3.28 9.03
N LYS A 99 -10.98 -4.10 10.08
CA LYS A 99 -9.97 -4.00 11.11
C LYS A 99 -8.61 -4.46 10.58
N LEU A 100 -7.57 -3.69 10.89
CA LEU A 100 -6.19 -4.00 10.58
C LEU A 100 -5.50 -4.63 11.80
N LEU A 101 -4.67 -5.62 11.54
CA LEU A 101 -3.90 -6.34 12.56
C LEU A 101 -2.43 -5.98 12.45
N LEU A 102 -1.91 -5.35 13.50
CA LEU A 102 -0.51 -4.92 13.63
C LEU A 102 0.01 -5.26 15.03
N HIS A 103 1.32 -5.25 15.20
CA HIS A 103 1.90 -5.27 16.53
C HIS A 103 1.57 -3.98 17.29
N LYS A 104 1.33 -4.07 18.59
CA LYS A 104 0.93 -2.91 19.42
C LYS A 104 1.88 -1.71 19.27
N ARG A 105 3.20 -1.97 19.19
CA ARG A 105 4.20 -0.91 19.01
C ARG A 105 4.05 -0.18 17.68
N GLU A 106 3.85 -0.91 16.59
CA GLU A 106 3.65 -0.36 15.24
C GLU A 106 2.33 0.40 15.16
N MET A 107 1.27 -0.16 15.73
CA MET A 107 -0.04 0.48 15.81
C MET A 107 0.03 1.83 16.54
N HIS A 108 0.62 1.88 17.74
CA HIS A 108 0.77 3.13 18.50
C HIS A 108 1.63 4.15 17.75
N ARG A 109 2.69 3.71 17.06
CA ARG A 109 3.52 4.59 16.23
C ARG A 109 2.74 5.17 15.06
N LEU A 110 1.95 4.36 14.35
CA LEU A 110 1.12 4.82 13.24
C LEU A 110 0.02 5.77 13.70
N ILE A 111 -0.66 5.46 14.80
CA ILE A 111 -1.68 6.35 15.39
C ILE A 111 -1.06 7.68 15.81
N GLY A 112 0.09 7.65 16.49
CA GLY A 112 0.81 8.86 16.87
C GLY A 112 1.29 9.69 15.68
N ALA A 113 1.67 9.04 14.57
CA ALA A 113 2.04 9.73 13.34
C ALA A 113 0.82 10.30 12.60
N ALA A 114 -0.29 9.57 12.54
CA ALA A 114 -1.53 10.01 11.90
C ALA A 114 -2.16 11.23 12.60
N ASN A 115 -1.96 11.38 13.91
CA ASN A 115 -2.42 12.55 14.67
C ASN A 115 -1.62 13.82 14.37
N ARG A 116 -0.48 13.73 13.66
CA ARG A 116 0.27 14.92 13.22
C ARG A 116 -0.39 15.54 12.00
N GLN A 117 -0.39 16.87 11.94
CA GLN A 117 -0.97 17.60 10.81
C GLN A 117 -0.30 17.21 9.47
N GLY A 118 -1.12 16.95 8.46
CA GLY A 118 -0.66 16.66 7.11
C GLY A 118 -0.16 15.23 6.86
N VAL A 119 -0.28 14.34 7.86
CA VAL A 119 0.08 12.93 7.74
C VAL A 119 -1.19 12.08 7.68
N THR A 120 -1.22 11.12 6.79
CA THR A 120 -2.30 10.14 6.66
C THR A 120 -1.73 8.75 6.41
N ILE A 121 -2.50 7.70 6.67
CA ILE A 121 -2.11 6.32 6.39
C ILE A 121 -2.89 5.86 5.18
N VAL A 122 -2.17 5.52 4.10
CA VAL A 122 -2.77 5.12 2.82
C VAL A 122 -2.40 3.68 2.52
N PRO A 123 -3.36 2.81 2.15
CA PRO A 123 -3.03 1.47 1.69
C PRO A 123 -2.38 1.56 0.30
N MET A 124 -1.25 0.87 0.16
CA MET A 124 -0.47 0.80 -1.07
C MET A 124 -0.85 -0.39 -1.94
N SER A 125 -1.00 -1.54 -1.31
CA SER A 125 -1.37 -2.78 -1.99
C SER A 125 -1.99 -3.80 -1.04
N ILE A 126 -2.83 -4.68 -1.60
CA ILE A 126 -3.34 -5.88 -0.93
C ILE A 126 -2.78 -7.08 -1.69
N TYR A 127 -2.32 -8.09 -0.97
CA TYR A 127 -1.80 -9.33 -1.53
C TYR A 127 -2.06 -10.51 -0.56
N PHE A 128 -1.92 -11.71 -1.07
CA PHE A 128 -1.93 -12.91 -0.25
C PHE A 128 -0.50 -13.39 -0.02
N ASN A 129 -0.17 -13.72 1.21
CA ASN A 129 1.10 -14.36 1.53
C ASN A 129 1.09 -15.84 1.07
N GLU A 130 2.23 -16.53 1.21
CA GLU A 130 2.39 -17.94 0.85
C GLU A 130 1.39 -18.87 1.57
N ARG A 131 0.93 -18.49 2.76
CA ARG A 131 -0.09 -19.21 3.54
C ARG A 131 -1.53 -18.87 3.14
N GLY A 132 -1.74 -18.06 2.11
CA GLY A 132 -3.07 -17.63 1.67
C GLY A 132 -3.76 -16.62 2.58
N ILE A 133 -3.02 -15.97 3.49
CA ILE A 133 -3.55 -14.94 4.39
C ILE A 133 -3.44 -13.58 3.68
N ALA A 134 -4.53 -12.82 3.69
CA ALA A 134 -4.56 -11.47 3.14
C ALA A 134 -3.73 -10.49 3.98
N LYS A 135 -2.88 -9.74 3.32
CA LYS A 135 -2.02 -8.71 3.89
C LYS A 135 -2.22 -7.40 3.15
N VAL A 136 -2.04 -6.31 3.87
CA VAL A 136 -2.11 -4.95 3.33
C VAL A 136 -0.79 -4.24 3.60
N MET A 137 -0.18 -3.68 2.57
CA MET A 137 0.94 -2.77 2.72
C MET A 137 0.40 -1.36 2.98
N LEU A 138 0.66 -0.82 4.15
CA LEU A 138 0.30 0.53 4.55
C LEU A 138 1.47 1.48 4.33
N GLY A 139 1.20 2.69 3.84
CA GLY A 139 2.18 3.75 3.71
C GLY A 139 1.83 4.92 4.62
N LEU A 140 2.80 5.38 5.42
CA LEU A 140 2.71 6.65 6.12
C LEU A 140 2.97 7.76 5.11
N ALA A 141 1.96 8.56 4.84
CA ALA A 141 1.89 9.43 3.68
C ALA A 141 1.73 10.89 4.06
N ARG A 142 2.51 11.78 3.44
CA ARG A 142 2.32 13.23 3.48
C ARG A 142 1.82 13.74 2.14
N GLY A 143 0.78 14.59 2.17
CA GLY A 143 0.23 15.20 0.95
C GLY A 143 1.28 16.01 0.20
N LYS A 144 1.45 15.77 -1.11
CA LYS A 144 2.27 16.59 -1.99
C LYS A 144 1.58 17.91 -2.31
N ARG A 145 2.34 19.01 -2.29
CA ARG A 145 1.86 20.30 -2.79
C ARG A 145 1.63 20.22 -4.30
N GLN A 146 0.80 21.12 -4.82
CA GLN A 146 0.46 21.12 -6.28
C GLN A 146 1.69 21.34 -7.17
N VAL A 147 2.68 22.08 -6.70
CA VAL A 147 3.96 22.31 -7.40
C VAL A 147 4.73 21.00 -7.55
N ASP A 148 4.83 20.20 -6.45
CA ASP A 148 5.54 18.91 -6.45
C ASP A 148 4.89 17.88 -7.38
N LYS A 149 3.55 17.91 -7.47
CA LYS A 149 2.80 17.05 -8.40
C LYS A 149 3.12 17.37 -9.86
N ARG A 150 3.25 18.66 -10.19
CA ARG A 150 3.62 19.11 -11.55
C ARG A 150 5.04 18.68 -11.93
N GLN A 151 6.00 18.79 -11.00
CA GLN A 151 7.36 18.30 -11.22
C GLN A 151 7.39 16.79 -11.43
N THR A 152 6.72 16.03 -10.57
CA THR A 152 6.63 14.56 -10.71
C THR A 152 6.03 14.14 -12.06
N THR A 153 5.08 14.90 -12.60
CA THR A 153 4.50 14.64 -13.94
C THR A 153 5.53 14.91 -15.05
N LYS A 154 6.22 16.06 -15.00
CA LYS A 154 7.28 16.41 -15.98
C LYS A 154 8.40 15.37 -16.00
N ASP A 155 8.87 14.93 -14.83
CA ASP A 155 9.94 13.92 -14.73
C ASP A 155 9.50 12.58 -15.32
N ARG A 156 8.24 12.16 -15.05
CA ARG A 156 7.68 10.93 -15.62
C ARG A 156 7.56 11.00 -17.13
N ASP A 157 7.10 12.13 -17.68
CA ASP A 157 6.97 12.33 -19.12
C ASP A 157 8.33 12.40 -19.80
N TRP A 158 9.31 13.07 -19.18
CA TRP A 158 10.69 13.08 -19.62
C TRP A 158 11.29 11.66 -19.67
N GLN A 159 11.11 10.86 -18.62
CA GLN A 159 11.58 9.48 -18.60
C GLN A 159 10.94 8.62 -19.69
N ARG A 160 9.63 8.80 -19.95
CA ARG A 160 8.92 8.10 -21.04
C ARG A 160 9.48 8.49 -22.41
N GLN A 161 9.71 9.79 -22.65
CA GLN A 161 10.30 10.28 -23.90
C GLN A 161 11.72 9.75 -24.09
N LYS A 162 12.55 9.82 -23.05
CA LYS A 162 13.91 9.26 -23.06
C LYS A 162 13.90 7.77 -23.40
N ALA A 163 13.04 6.99 -22.76
CA ALA A 163 12.91 5.55 -23.02
C ALA A 163 12.47 5.25 -24.47
N ARG A 164 11.59 6.09 -25.06
CA ARG A 164 11.17 5.98 -26.46
C ARG A 164 12.34 6.22 -27.40
N VAL A 165 13.05 7.35 -27.23
CA VAL A 165 14.20 7.71 -28.08
C VAL A 165 15.31 6.65 -27.99
N MET A 166 15.59 6.11 -26.80
CA MET A 166 16.58 5.05 -26.62
C MET A 166 16.19 3.75 -27.33
N ARG A 167 14.89 3.44 -27.41
CA ARG A 167 14.39 2.25 -28.13
C ARG A 167 14.41 2.42 -29.65
N GLU A 168 14.24 3.65 -30.15
CA GLU A 168 14.27 3.95 -31.59
C GLU A 168 15.70 4.02 -32.18
N ARG A 169 16.71 4.18 -31.30
CA ARG A 169 18.14 4.28 -31.71
C ARG A 169 18.95 3.00 -31.47
N GLY A 170 18.37 1.98 -30.88
CA GLY A 170 18.99 0.66 -30.69
C GLY A 170 18.30 -0.41 -31.54
#